data_e91473a3c305e18d2ec317a89c33699a
#
_entry.id   e91473a3c305e18d2ec317a89c33699a
#
_cell.length_a   1.000
_cell.length_b   1.000
_cell.length_c   1.000
_cell.angle_alpha   90.00
_cell.angle_beta   90.00
_cell.angle_gamma   90.00
#
_symmetry.space_group_name_H-M   'P 1'
#
loop_
_entity.id
_entity.type
_entity.pdbx_description
1 polymer ?
#
loop_
_entity_poly.entity_id
_entity_poly.type
_entity_poly.pdbx_seq_one_letter_code
_entity_poly.pdbx_strand_id
1 'polypeptide(L)'
;MIGELQWAVALGRIDIIAATVTMARFRPAPRRGHLDRLKRIYCFLRNYKKTAIKFNVEMPDYSQFKVEKTNWGSIYHQCVEDIPNDMPEPRSKPGLTTTFVDANLLHDVITGRSCTGIIHMLNKTPI
;
A
#
# COMPACT_ATOMS: atom_id res chain seq x y z
N MET A 1 -14.40 -12.54 12.05
CA MET A 1 -14.83 -11.51 11.04
C MET A 1 -13.72 -10.54 10.65
N ILE A 2 -13.20 -9.61 11.51
CA ILE A 2 -12.15 -8.66 11.07
C ILE A 2 -10.85 -9.37 10.70
N GLY A 3 -10.41 -10.36 11.49
CA GLY A 3 -9.20 -11.12 11.18
C GLY A 3 -9.27 -11.86 9.83
N GLU A 4 -10.42 -12.40 9.45
CA GLU A 4 -10.64 -13.02 8.13
C GLU A 4 -10.50 -11.99 7.00
N LEU A 5 -11.01 -10.77 7.21
CA LEU A 5 -10.85 -9.68 6.24
C LEU A 5 -9.38 -9.23 6.14
N GLN A 6 -8.67 -9.14 7.26
CA GLN A 6 -7.23 -8.85 7.27
C GLN A 6 -6.43 -9.93 6.54
N TRP A 7 -6.80 -11.19 6.73
CA TRP A 7 -6.19 -12.29 6.01
C TRP A 7 -6.48 -12.22 4.51
N ALA A 8 -7.73 -11.91 4.12
CA ALA A 8 -8.07 -11.70 2.70
C ALA A 8 -7.26 -10.56 2.07
N VAL A 9 -7.03 -9.46 2.81
CA VAL A 9 -6.15 -8.36 2.37
C VAL A 9 -4.73 -8.87 2.13
N ALA A 10 -4.18 -9.65 3.07
CA ALA A 10 -2.83 -10.22 2.94
C ALA A 10 -2.70 -11.18 1.75
N LEU A 11 -3.79 -11.81 1.32
CA LEU A 11 -3.86 -12.66 0.12
C LEU A 11 -4.09 -11.88 -1.18
N GLY A 12 -4.06 -10.54 -1.15
CA GLY A 12 -4.15 -9.71 -2.35
C GLY A 12 -5.49 -8.99 -2.58
N ARG A 13 -6.45 -9.07 -1.62
CA ARG A 13 -7.68 -8.27 -1.68
C ARG A 13 -7.42 -6.84 -1.19
N ILE A 14 -6.52 -6.13 -1.88
CA ILE A 14 -6.14 -4.75 -1.57
C ILE A 14 -7.30 -3.77 -1.71
N ASP A 15 -8.32 -4.11 -2.50
CA ASP A 15 -9.54 -3.35 -2.73
C ASP A 15 -10.38 -3.10 -1.46
N ILE A 16 -10.23 -3.94 -0.44
CA ILE A 16 -10.93 -3.80 0.85
C ILE A 16 -10.04 -3.29 2.00
N ILE A 17 -8.77 -2.96 1.74
CA ILE A 17 -7.80 -2.62 2.81
C ILE A 17 -8.27 -1.43 3.64
N ALA A 18 -8.68 -0.33 3.00
CA ALA A 18 -9.12 0.88 3.69
C ALA A 18 -10.34 0.63 4.60
N ALA A 19 -11.34 -0.10 4.09
CA ALA A 19 -12.53 -0.45 4.84
C ALA A 19 -12.20 -1.39 6.02
N THR A 20 -11.33 -2.36 5.80
CA THR A 20 -10.92 -3.34 6.84
C THR A 20 -10.12 -2.67 7.95
N VAL A 21 -9.14 -1.82 7.61
CA VAL A 21 -8.33 -1.08 8.59
C VAL A 21 -9.22 -0.12 9.39
N THR A 22 -10.16 0.58 8.74
CA THR A 22 -11.10 1.46 9.43
C THR A 22 -11.96 0.68 10.42
N MET A 23 -12.48 -0.49 10.07
CA MET A 23 -13.28 -1.31 10.98
C MET A 23 -12.46 -1.94 12.09
N ALA A 24 -11.19 -2.24 11.86
CA ALA A 24 -10.29 -2.79 12.88
C ALA A 24 -10.10 -1.85 14.08
N ARG A 25 -10.22 -0.54 13.88
CA ARG A 25 -10.10 0.47 14.94
C ARG A 25 -11.20 0.37 16.01
N PHE A 26 -12.36 -0.18 15.68
CA PHE A 26 -13.50 -0.31 16.56
C PHE A 26 -13.55 -1.65 17.31
N ARG A 27 -12.49 -2.50 17.18
CA ARG A 27 -12.41 -3.80 17.88
C ARG A 27 -12.53 -3.71 19.40
N PRO A 28 -11.93 -2.71 20.08
CA PRO A 28 -12.00 -2.64 21.54
C PRO A 28 -13.42 -2.35 22.08
N ALA A 29 -14.24 -1.62 21.31
CA ALA A 29 -15.60 -1.24 21.70
C ALA A 29 -16.57 -1.31 20.51
N PRO A 30 -16.92 -2.53 20.05
CA PRO A 30 -17.76 -2.71 18.88
C PRO A 30 -19.21 -2.31 19.18
N ARG A 31 -19.83 -1.64 18.22
CA ARG A 31 -21.26 -1.29 18.24
C ARG A 31 -21.99 -1.98 17.09
N ARG A 32 -23.34 -2.06 17.20
CA ARG A 32 -24.17 -2.71 16.17
C ARG A 32 -23.94 -2.13 14.76
N GLY A 33 -23.81 -0.81 14.64
CA GLY A 33 -23.54 -0.16 13.35
C GLY A 33 -22.19 -0.57 12.75
N HIS A 34 -21.18 -0.91 13.57
CA HIS A 34 -19.90 -1.44 13.07
C HIS A 34 -20.08 -2.84 12.47
N LEU A 35 -20.91 -3.68 13.08
CA LEU A 35 -21.24 -5.00 12.55
C LEU A 35 -21.95 -4.89 11.19
N ASP A 36 -22.86 -3.93 11.04
CA ASP A 36 -23.58 -3.73 9.76
C ASP A 36 -22.63 -3.25 8.67
N ARG A 37 -21.62 -2.43 9.00
CA ARG A 37 -20.58 -2.05 8.05
C ARG A 37 -19.68 -3.24 7.67
N LEU A 38 -19.32 -4.11 8.61
CA LEU A 38 -18.60 -5.34 8.31
C LEU A 38 -19.39 -6.24 7.36
N LYS A 39 -20.69 -6.42 7.61
CA LYS A 39 -21.56 -7.18 6.69
C LYS A 39 -21.54 -6.62 5.27
N ARG A 40 -21.48 -5.30 5.10
CA ARG A 40 -21.36 -4.67 3.77
C ARG A 40 -20.06 -5.05 3.08
N ILE A 41 -18.93 -5.13 3.80
CA ILE A 41 -17.65 -5.60 3.23
C ILE A 41 -17.80 -7.05 2.76
N TYR A 42 -18.43 -7.92 3.56
CA TYR A 42 -18.68 -9.31 3.13
C TYR A 42 -19.62 -9.40 1.92
N CYS A 43 -20.66 -8.56 1.86
CA CYS A 43 -21.53 -8.47 0.69
C CYS A 43 -20.75 -8.02 -0.56
N PHE A 44 -19.84 -7.05 -0.42
CA PHE A 44 -18.96 -6.64 -1.50
C PHE A 44 -18.09 -7.80 -1.98
N LEU A 45 -17.43 -8.52 -1.07
CA LEU A 45 -16.62 -9.70 -1.39
C LEU A 45 -17.44 -10.81 -2.08
N ARG A 46 -18.68 -11.01 -1.65
CA ARG A 46 -19.60 -11.97 -2.27
C ARG A 46 -19.92 -11.60 -3.72
N ASN A 47 -20.13 -10.31 -3.99
CA ASN A 47 -20.47 -9.83 -5.33
C ASN A 47 -19.25 -9.77 -6.25
N TYR A 48 -18.08 -9.43 -5.70
CA TYR A 48 -16.82 -9.28 -6.43
C TYR A 48 -15.82 -10.38 -6.04
N LYS A 49 -16.18 -11.63 -6.30
CA LYS A 49 -15.38 -12.81 -5.94
C LYS A 49 -14.06 -12.91 -6.69
N LYS A 50 -14.04 -12.45 -7.94
CA LYS A 50 -12.91 -12.57 -8.85
C LYS A 50 -12.27 -11.20 -9.06
N THR A 51 -11.54 -10.74 -8.06
CA THR A 51 -10.69 -9.54 -8.19
C THR A 51 -9.24 -10.02 -8.31
N ALA A 52 -8.53 -9.52 -9.30
CA ALA A 52 -7.13 -9.89 -9.54
C ALA A 52 -6.27 -8.63 -9.62
N ILE A 53 -5.07 -8.71 -9.08
CA ILE A 53 -4.01 -7.73 -9.34
C ILE A 53 -3.49 -8.03 -10.75
N LYS A 54 -3.56 -7.03 -11.63
CA LYS A 54 -2.97 -7.14 -12.96
C LYS A 54 -1.50 -6.73 -12.88
N PHE A 55 -0.62 -7.68 -13.20
CA PHE A 55 0.80 -7.37 -13.34
C PHE A 55 1.03 -6.64 -14.65
N ASN A 56 1.62 -5.45 -14.57
CA ASN A 56 2.03 -4.68 -15.73
C ASN A 56 3.50 -4.30 -15.59
N VAL A 57 4.33 -4.95 -16.41
CA VAL A 57 5.80 -4.78 -16.39
C VAL A 57 6.29 -3.57 -17.18
N GLU A 58 5.37 -2.81 -17.80
CA GLU A 58 5.75 -1.59 -18.51
C GLU A 58 6.30 -0.55 -17.54
N MET A 59 7.30 0.20 -18.01
CA MET A 59 7.83 1.33 -17.25
C MET A 59 6.78 2.44 -17.17
N PRO A 60 6.53 3.02 -15.98
CA PRO A 60 5.65 4.16 -15.86
C PRO A 60 6.30 5.41 -16.47
N ASP A 61 5.48 6.25 -17.10
CA ASP A 61 5.90 7.57 -17.56
C ASP A 61 5.49 8.62 -16.53
N TYR A 62 6.47 9.19 -15.88
CA TYR A 62 6.30 10.27 -14.90
C TYR A 62 6.77 11.62 -15.43
N SER A 63 7.00 11.77 -16.73
CA SER A 63 7.52 13.01 -17.35
C SER A 63 6.64 14.24 -17.08
N GLN A 64 5.33 14.01 -16.86
CA GLN A 64 4.38 15.08 -16.50
C GLN A 64 4.52 15.60 -15.07
N PHE A 65 5.22 14.88 -14.20
CA PHE A 65 5.45 15.29 -12.83
C PHE A 65 6.80 15.98 -12.69
N LYS A 66 6.80 17.18 -12.12
CA LYS A 66 8.04 17.86 -11.78
C LYS A 66 8.68 17.16 -10.59
N VAL A 67 9.68 16.31 -10.86
CA VAL A 67 10.45 15.64 -9.81
C VAL A 67 11.57 16.59 -9.36
N GLU A 68 11.50 17.04 -8.12
CA GLU A 68 12.62 17.74 -7.48
C GLU A 68 13.69 16.71 -7.09
N LYS A 69 14.86 16.84 -7.72
CA LYS A 69 16.01 16.00 -7.37
C LYS A 69 16.67 16.57 -6.12
N THR A 70 16.44 15.96 -4.97
CA THR A 70 17.16 16.29 -3.74
C THR A 70 18.58 15.72 -3.84
N ASN A 71 19.56 16.56 -3.56
CA ASN A 71 20.95 16.11 -3.45
C ASN A 71 21.17 15.43 -2.09
N TRP A 72 20.87 14.15 -2.01
CA TRP A 72 21.05 13.35 -0.80
C TRP A 72 22.51 13.26 -0.34
N GLY A 73 23.47 13.40 -1.25
CA GLY A 73 24.90 13.40 -0.93
C GLY A 73 25.33 14.55 -0.02
N SER A 74 24.58 15.67 0.01
CA SER A 74 24.82 16.77 0.95
C SER A 74 24.38 16.46 2.39
N ILE A 75 23.46 15.49 2.57
CA ILE A 75 22.89 15.12 3.87
C ILE A 75 23.56 13.85 4.41
N TYR A 76 23.70 12.83 3.57
CA TYR A 76 24.15 11.50 3.97
C TYR A 76 25.58 11.15 3.51
N HIS A 77 26.31 12.09 2.89
CA HIS A 77 27.56 11.84 2.17
C HIS A 77 27.41 10.84 1.03
N GLN A 78 28.51 10.47 0.38
CA GLN A 78 28.49 9.42 -0.62
C GLN A 78 28.48 8.07 0.08
N CYS A 79 27.31 7.51 0.34
CA CYS A 79 27.18 6.09 0.66
C CYS A 79 27.41 5.31 -0.63
N VAL A 80 28.61 4.79 -0.81
CA VAL A 80 28.86 3.77 -1.84
C VAL A 80 28.48 2.44 -1.23
N GLU A 81 27.48 1.79 -1.84
CA GLU A 81 27.10 0.45 -1.44
C GLU A 81 28.21 -0.52 -1.86
N ASP A 82 28.73 -1.26 -0.90
CA ASP A 82 29.80 -2.25 -1.15
C ASP A 82 29.14 -3.51 -1.71
N ILE A 83 29.23 -3.66 -3.03
CA ILE A 83 28.65 -4.82 -3.71
C ILE A 83 29.60 -6.01 -3.54
N PRO A 84 29.17 -7.13 -2.93
CA PRO A 84 30.02 -8.32 -2.79
C PRO A 84 30.56 -8.81 -4.13
N ASN A 85 31.83 -9.18 -4.18
CA ASN A 85 32.49 -9.62 -5.40
C ASN A 85 31.90 -10.92 -6.01
N ASP A 86 31.16 -11.68 -5.22
CA ASP A 86 30.48 -12.92 -5.61
C ASP A 86 29.00 -12.72 -5.95
N MET A 87 28.52 -11.47 -6.00
CA MET A 87 27.15 -11.16 -6.37
C MET A 87 26.91 -11.52 -7.83
N PRO A 88 25.92 -12.38 -8.13
CA PRO A 88 25.64 -12.76 -9.51
C PRO A 88 25.07 -11.57 -10.30
N GLU A 89 25.42 -11.50 -11.57
CA GLU A 89 24.89 -10.49 -12.49
C GLU A 89 23.36 -10.54 -12.55
N PRO A 90 22.69 -9.37 -12.63
CA PRO A 90 21.24 -9.31 -12.74
C PRO A 90 20.75 -10.01 -14.02
N ARG A 91 19.86 -10.98 -13.86
CA ARG A 91 19.31 -11.76 -15.00
C ARG A 91 18.02 -11.17 -15.57
N SER A 92 17.46 -10.16 -14.93
CA SER A 92 16.18 -9.53 -15.32
C SER A 92 16.38 -8.14 -15.91
N LYS A 93 15.34 -7.64 -16.56
CA LYS A 93 15.28 -6.24 -16.95
C LYS A 93 15.19 -5.34 -15.71
N PRO A 94 15.78 -4.14 -15.74
CA PRO A 94 15.66 -3.20 -14.62
C PRO A 94 14.19 -2.87 -14.36
N GLY A 95 13.79 -2.86 -13.11
CA GLY A 95 12.47 -2.44 -12.65
C GLY A 95 12.54 -1.14 -11.88
N LEU A 96 11.50 -0.33 -11.97
CA LEU A 96 11.36 0.90 -11.21
C LEU A 96 10.39 0.67 -10.05
N THR A 97 10.87 0.88 -8.82
CA THR A 97 10.01 0.94 -7.64
C THR A 97 9.59 2.37 -7.38
N THR A 98 8.30 2.57 -7.20
CA THR A 98 7.72 3.88 -6.87
C THR A 98 6.88 3.73 -5.61
N THR A 99 7.06 4.64 -4.67
CA THR A 99 6.28 4.66 -3.43
C THR A 99 5.46 5.94 -3.39
N PHE A 100 4.13 5.77 -3.31
CA PHE A 100 3.22 6.88 -3.04
C PHE A 100 2.89 6.88 -1.55
N VAL A 101 3.05 8.03 -0.92
CA VAL A 101 2.75 8.21 0.50
C VAL A 101 1.73 9.34 0.64
N ASP A 102 0.66 9.07 1.35
CA ASP A 102 -0.35 10.05 1.74
C ASP A 102 -0.45 10.10 3.26
N ALA A 103 -0.26 11.27 3.84
CA ALA A 103 -0.40 11.50 5.28
C ALA A 103 -1.58 12.41 5.53
N ASN A 104 -2.70 11.84 5.99
CA ASN A 104 -3.89 12.59 6.35
C ASN A 104 -3.86 12.95 7.83
N LEU A 105 -3.59 14.22 8.13
CA LEU A 105 -3.63 14.75 9.48
C LEU A 105 -5.07 14.80 9.99
N LEU A 106 -5.28 14.38 11.25
CA LEU A 106 -6.59 14.39 11.91
C LEU A 106 -7.69 13.60 11.17
N HIS A 107 -7.32 12.52 10.47
CA HIS A 107 -8.29 11.66 9.78
C HIS A 107 -9.42 11.19 10.69
N ASP A 108 -9.13 10.90 11.95
CA ASP A 108 -10.12 10.64 12.97
C ASP A 108 -10.41 11.91 13.77
N VAL A 109 -11.48 12.60 13.41
CA VAL A 109 -11.90 13.85 14.03
C VAL A 109 -12.18 13.71 15.53
N ILE A 110 -12.55 12.49 16.00
CA ILE A 110 -12.89 12.24 17.40
C ILE A 110 -11.63 12.06 18.25
N THR A 111 -10.66 11.30 17.76
CA THR A 111 -9.44 10.97 18.52
C THR A 111 -8.23 11.82 18.13
N GLY A 112 -8.34 12.63 17.09
CA GLY A 112 -7.25 13.44 16.56
C GLY A 112 -6.11 12.62 15.92
N ARG A 113 -6.34 11.33 15.63
CA ARG A 113 -5.30 10.45 15.07
C ARG A 113 -5.18 10.65 13.58
N SER A 114 -3.93 10.69 13.11
CA SER A 114 -3.58 10.71 11.70
C SER A 114 -3.61 9.30 11.11
N CYS A 115 -3.81 9.21 9.80
CA CYS A 115 -3.70 7.98 9.05
C CYS A 115 -2.70 8.19 7.91
N THR A 116 -1.78 7.25 7.74
CA THR A 116 -0.86 7.26 6.61
C THR A 116 -1.22 6.13 5.66
N GLY A 117 -1.40 6.46 4.39
CA GLY A 117 -1.54 5.51 3.31
C GLY A 117 -0.22 5.37 2.56
N ILE A 118 0.18 4.14 2.28
CA ILE A 118 1.38 3.85 1.49
C ILE A 118 1.00 2.86 0.40
N ILE A 119 1.40 3.16 -0.84
CA ILE A 119 1.29 2.24 -1.97
C ILE A 119 2.68 2.09 -2.58
N HIS A 120 3.17 0.86 -2.63
CA HIS A 120 4.36 0.51 -3.38
C HIS A 120 3.98 -0.01 -4.76
N MET A 121 4.72 0.42 -5.76
CA MET A 121 4.54 -0.02 -7.15
C MET A 121 5.86 -0.58 -7.66
N LEU A 122 5.82 -1.70 -8.36
CA LEU A 122 6.91 -2.19 -9.21
C LEU A 122 6.48 -1.97 -10.66
N ASN A 123 7.14 -1.05 -11.36
CA ASN A 123 6.67 -0.51 -12.63
C ASN A 123 5.21 0.00 -12.50
N LYS A 124 4.26 -0.59 -13.22
CA LYS A 124 2.82 -0.25 -13.14
C LYS A 124 2.01 -1.24 -12.29
N THR A 125 2.67 -2.09 -11.52
CA THR A 125 2.01 -3.10 -10.69
C THR A 125 2.08 -2.72 -9.22
N PRO A 126 0.96 -2.67 -8.48
CA PRO A 126 0.98 -2.53 -7.03
C PRO A 126 1.49 -3.82 -6.38
N ILE A 127 2.32 -3.68 -5.34
CA ILE A 127 2.93 -4.78 -4.58
C ILE A 127 2.73 -4.60 -3.06
#